data_68d39a96ec40d38986ebb63f8fccd71f
#
_entry.id   68d39a96ec40d38986ebb63f8fccd71f
#
_cell.length_a   1.000
_cell.length_b   1.000
_cell.length_c   1.000
_cell.angle_alpha   90.00
_cell.angle_beta   90.00
_cell.angle_gamma   90.00
#
_symmetry.space_group_name_H-M   'P 1'
#
loop_
_entity.id
_entity.type
_entity.pdbx_description
1 polymer ?
#
loop_
_entity_poly.entity_id
_entity_poly.type
_entity_poly.pdbx_seq_one_letter_code
_entity_poly.pdbx_strand_id
1 'polypeptide(L)'
;MNYIIILNIFIYYLNFAKCLHLPTNFNYNKFNIKKSINYQNNIIFNNIIKNNNHLIKYYNDPRIHNMGNIGIGGWFHAEISPFVTKIIDIIRYNNNDIRKLLIKNYISFYKNEFGKNPKILDLCCGIGVSTESNQTGIDTSPQMIEKAKKVRNNKNYHLRNGKKLFTKFKIGNAENFGNNKEYDCTTIMFALHEMPSEAHIKIIENCLRITRNNIIFMDISPSYNPSEIMISGEPYLHDYLLNFDKLMEEYEFNNIEIIEDHVRLWYYTF
;
A
#
# COMPACT_ATOMS: atom_id res chain seq x y z
N MET A 1 25.02 -6.27 18.90
CA MET A 1 24.11 -6.70 17.80
C MET A 1 24.88 -6.50 16.51
N ASN A 2 25.09 -7.60 15.78
CA ASN A 2 26.20 -7.72 14.83
C ASN A 2 26.07 -6.78 13.62
N TYR A 3 27.11 -6.01 13.32
CA TYR A 3 27.31 -5.26 12.07
C TYR A 3 27.03 -6.09 10.81
N ILE A 4 27.24 -7.41 10.88
CA ILE A 4 26.95 -8.38 9.81
C ILE A 4 25.45 -8.45 9.47
N ILE A 5 24.56 -8.39 10.47
CA ILE A 5 23.10 -8.41 10.24
C ILE A 5 22.66 -7.12 9.57
N ILE A 6 23.18 -5.97 10.02
CA ILE A 6 22.88 -4.66 9.43
C ILE A 6 23.40 -4.60 7.99
N LEU A 7 24.60 -5.11 7.74
CA LEU A 7 25.20 -5.15 6.40
C LEU A 7 24.42 -6.08 5.47
N ASN A 8 23.99 -7.25 5.93
CA ASN A 8 23.18 -8.19 5.12
C ASN A 8 21.81 -7.61 4.79
N ILE A 9 21.16 -6.91 5.71
CA ILE A 9 19.90 -6.23 5.47
C ILE A 9 20.09 -5.07 4.47
N PHE A 10 21.16 -4.29 4.61
CA PHE A 10 21.48 -3.21 3.67
C PHE A 10 21.80 -3.76 2.27
N ILE A 11 22.54 -4.88 2.17
CA ILE A 11 22.80 -5.60 0.92
C ILE A 11 21.51 -6.18 0.33
N TYR A 12 20.60 -6.71 1.17
CA TYR A 12 19.28 -7.18 0.74
C TYR A 12 18.52 -6.06 0.02
N TYR A 13 18.37 -4.88 0.63
CA TYR A 13 17.68 -3.75 0.02
C TYR A 13 18.39 -3.15 -1.20
N LEU A 14 19.72 -3.13 -1.21
CA LEU A 14 20.47 -2.70 -2.40
C LEU A 14 20.31 -3.68 -3.56
N ASN A 15 20.31 -4.98 -3.28
CA ASN A 15 20.08 -6.00 -4.31
C ASN A 15 18.61 -6.03 -4.74
N PHE A 16 17.68 -5.86 -3.82
CA PHE A 16 16.27 -5.62 -4.11
C PHE A 16 16.11 -4.44 -5.07
N ALA A 17 16.77 -3.33 -4.81
CA ALA A 17 16.79 -2.18 -5.70
C ALA A 17 17.44 -2.47 -7.08
N LYS A 18 18.46 -3.31 -7.18
CA LYS A 18 19.14 -3.66 -8.44
C LYS A 18 18.37 -4.65 -9.32
N CYS A 19 17.56 -5.53 -8.71
CA CYS A 19 16.81 -6.55 -9.44
C CYS A 19 15.63 -6.01 -10.26
N LEU A 20 15.29 -4.76 -10.02
CA LEU A 20 14.20 -4.09 -10.70
C LEU A 20 14.72 -3.46 -12.02
N HIS A 21 14.74 -4.10 -13.17
CA HIS A 21 15.11 -3.53 -14.48
C HIS A 21 13.97 -2.68 -15.05
N LEU A 22 14.23 -1.44 -15.47
CA LEU A 22 13.21 -0.49 -15.95
C LEU A 22 13.22 -0.25 -17.46
N PRO A 23 12.04 -0.10 -18.08
CA PRO A 23 11.87 0.70 -19.28
C PRO A 23 11.69 2.19 -18.95
N THR A 24 12.21 3.05 -19.83
CA THR A 24 12.40 4.50 -19.61
C THR A 24 11.18 5.39 -19.92
N ASN A 25 9.99 4.84 -20.23
CA ASN A 25 8.85 5.63 -20.71
C ASN A 25 7.66 5.59 -19.75
N PHE A 26 7.58 6.60 -18.88
CA PHE A 26 6.43 6.84 -18.00
C PHE A 26 5.41 7.76 -18.71
N ASN A 27 4.21 7.26 -18.96
CA ASN A 27 3.15 8.03 -19.61
C ASN A 27 2.13 8.56 -18.59
N TYR A 28 2.24 9.84 -18.25
CA TYR A 28 1.43 10.52 -17.22
C TYR A 28 -0.04 10.78 -17.58
N ASN A 29 -0.43 10.58 -18.86
CA ASN A 29 -1.72 11.04 -19.37
C ASN A 29 -2.86 10.00 -19.33
N LYS A 30 -2.67 8.83 -18.70
CA LYS A 30 -3.64 7.72 -18.75
C LYS A 30 -4.67 7.67 -17.60
N PHE A 31 -4.75 8.67 -16.74
CA PHE A 31 -5.72 8.64 -15.64
C PHE A 31 -7.12 9.09 -16.08
N ASN A 32 -7.83 8.26 -16.83
CA ASN A 32 -9.26 8.40 -17.06
C ASN A 32 -10.03 7.30 -16.31
N ILE A 33 -10.53 7.64 -15.11
CA ILE A 33 -11.37 6.73 -14.32
C ILE A 33 -12.78 6.70 -14.94
N LYS A 34 -13.16 5.58 -15.58
CA LYS A 34 -14.54 5.34 -16.07
C LYS A 34 -15.38 4.66 -15.00
N LYS A 35 -16.67 5.03 -14.91
CA LYS A 35 -17.67 4.39 -14.03
C LYS A 35 -17.92 2.95 -14.45
N SER A 36 -17.83 1.99 -13.52
CA SER A 36 -18.36 0.62 -13.68
C SER A 36 -19.65 0.46 -12.91
N ILE A 37 -20.64 -0.21 -13.54
CA ILE A 37 -21.95 -0.50 -12.95
C ILE A 37 -22.09 -2.04 -12.98
N ASN A 38 -22.18 -2.67 -11.84
CA ASN A 38 -23.12 -3.75 -11.46
C ASN A 38 -22.61 -4.62 -10.31
N TYR A 39 -23.47 -4.73 -9.32
CA TYR A 39 -23.24 -5.50 -8.08
C TYR A 39 -24.15 -6.73 -8.10
N GLN A 40 -23.66 -7.90 -8.47
CA GLN A 40 -24.29 -9.21 -8.15
C GLN A 40 -23.31 -10.36 -8.48
N ASN A 41 -22.74 -11.01 -7.47
CA ASN A 41 -22.42 -12.45 -7.40
C ASN A 41 -21.40 -12.78 -6.29
N ASN A 42 -21.86 -12.76 -5.03
CA ASN A 42 -21.04 -13.07 -3.85
C ASN A 42 -21.46 -14.40 -3.18
N ILE A 43 -21.47 -15.55 -3.87
CA ILE A 43 -21.92 -16.81 -3.21
C ILE A 43 -20.88 -17.94 -3.18
N ILE A 44 -19.76 -17.87 -3.90
CA ILE A 44 -18.89 -19.06 -4.07
C ILE A 44 -17.79 -19.18 -2.99
N PHE A 45 -17.35 -18.11 -2.32
CA PHE A 45 -16.18 -18.14 -1.42
C PHE A 45 -16.44 -18.53 0.05
N ASN A 46 -17.68 -18.64 0.49
CA ASN A 46 -18.02 -18.90 1.90
C ASN A 46 -17.62 -20.31 2.42
N ASN A 47 -17.15 -21.21 1.58
CA ASN A 47 -16.83 -22.59 1.98
C ASN A 47 -15.34 -22.84 2.32
N ILE A 48 -14.44 -21.91 2.02
CA ILE A 48 -13.00 -22.07 2.27
C ILE A 48 -12.59 -21.60 3.68
N ILE A 49 -13.37 -20.74 4.30
CA ILE A 49 -12.98 -20.03 5.56
C ILE A 49 -13.15 -20.87 6.83
N LYS A 50 -13.72 -22.06 6.80
CA LYS A 50 -14.15 -22.77 8.02
C LYS A 50 -13.07 -23.55 8.80
N ASN A 51 -11.81 -23.64 8.38
CA ASN A 51 -10.89 -24.64 8.97
C ASN A 51 -9.55 -24.17 9.56
N ASN A 52 -9.30 -22.90 9.90
CA ASN A 52 -8.02 -22.55 10.53
C ASN A 52 -8.13 -21.60 11.72
N ASN A 53 -8.31 -22.16 12.91
CA ASN A 53 -8.35 -21.44 14.19
C ASN A 53 -6.97 -21.09 14.80
N HIS A 54 -5.85 -21.17 14.06
CA HIS A 54 -4.50 -20.82 14.52
C HIS A 54 -3.69 -20.05 13.45
N LEU A 55 -4.29 -19.09 12.79
CA LEU A 55 -3.48 -18.17 12.00
C LEU A 55 -2.73 -17.24 12.95
N ILE A 56 -1.40 -17.46 13.07
CA ILE A 56 -0.47 -16.39 13.46
C ILE A 56 -0.92 -15.18 12.64
N LYS A 57 -1.23 -14.07 13.33
CA LYS A 57 -1.63 -12.84 12.65
C LYS A 57 -0.52 -12.51 11.66
N TYR A 58 -0.79 -12.64 10.37
CA TYR A 58 0.21 -12.53 9.29
C TYR A 58 1.07 -11.27 9.40
N TYR A 59 0.49 -10.15 9.86
CA TYR A 59 1.22 -8.91 10.07
C TYR A 59 2.24 -8.94 11.22
N ASN A 60 2.28 -10.02 12.01
CA ASN A 60 3.29 -10.31 13.02
C ASN A 60 4.29 -11.37 12.55
N ASP A 61 4.23 -11.80 11.29
CA ASP A 61 5.13 -12.80 10.75
C ASP A 61 6.58 -12.28 10.75
N PRO A 62 7.50 -12.92 11.48
CA PRO A 62 8.88 -12.46 11.56
C PRO A 62 9.66 -12.63 10.25
N ARG A 63 9.11 -13.35 9.26
CA ARG A 63 9.74 -13.54 7.95
C ARG A 63 9.59 -12.32 7.05
N ILE A 64 8.57 -11.48 7.24
CA ILE A 64 8.38 -10.26 6.44
C ILE A 64 9.64 -9.42 6.51
N HIS A 65 10.22 -9.10 5.34
CA HIS A 65 11.49 -8.40 5.19
C HIS A 65 12.66 -9.02 5.99
N ASN A 66 12.58 -10.32 6.34
CA ASN A 66 13.54 -11.02 7.21
C ASN A 66 13.72 -10.42 8.62
N MET A 67 12.81 -9.59 9.09
CA MET A 67 12.90 -8.92 10.40
C MET A 67 11.54 -8.70 11.07
N GLY A 68 10.43 -8.87 10.33
CA GLY A 68 9.07 -8.61 10.80
C GLY A 68 8.73 -7.14 10.97
N ASN A 69 7.47 -6.86 11.29
CA ASN A 69 6.91 -5.51 11.40
C ASN A 69 6.68 -5.03 12.84
N ILE A 70 7.05 -5.83 13.85
CA ILE A 70 6.87 -5.51 15.28
C ILE A 70 8.17 -5.71 16.07
N GLY A 71 8.22 -5.15 17.29
CA GLY A 71 9.37 -5.28 18.20
C GLY A 71 10.62 -4.61 17.65
N ILE A 72 11.78 -5.23 17.89
CA ILE A 72 13.09 -4.71 17.45
C ILE A 72 13.19 -4.71 15.92
N GLY A 73 12.69 -5.75 15.26
CA GLY A 73 12.67 -5.83 13.80
C GLY A 73 11.81 -4.73 13.18
N GLY A 74 10.60 -4.54 13.67
CA GLY A 74 9.71 -3.46 13.24
C GLY A 74 10.29 -2.07 13.49
N TRP A 75 10.98 -1.87 14.61
CA TRP A 75 11.68 -0.61 14.85
C TRP A 75 12.78 -0.37 13.81
N PHE A 76 13.61 -1.38 13.55
CA PHE A 76 14.69 -1.26 12.57
C PHE A 76 14.14 -1.02 11.16
N HIS A 77 13.12 -1.79 10.76
CA HIS A 77 12.42 -1.61 9.49
C HIS A 77 11.88 -0.17 9.36
N ALA A 78 11.19 0.36 10.37
CA ALA A 78 10.67 1.72 10.35
C ALA A 78 11.78 2.78 10.23
N GLU A 79 12.95 2.56 10.84
CA GLU A 79 14.08 3.52 10.77
C GLU A 79 14.73 3.56 9.39
N ILE A 80 14.88 2.42 8.70
CA ILE A 80 15.53 2.36 7.38
C ILE A 80 14.58 2.67 6.22
N SER A 81 13.26 2.44 6.37
CA SER A 81 12.25 2.59 5.31
C SER A 81 12.31 3.94 4.57
N PRO A 82 12.50 5.12 5.21
CA PRO A 82 12.57 6.39 4.47
C PRO A 82 13.73 6.42 3.47
N PHE A 83 14.84 5.81 3.83
CA PHE A 83 16.04 5.76 3.00
C PHE A 83 15.88 4.75 1.86
N VAL A 84 15.39 3.56 2.16
CA VAL A 84 15.12 2.51 1.17
C VAL A 84 14.10 2.99 0.13
N THR A 85 12.99 3.56 0.57
CA THR A 85 11.97 4.13 -0.31
C THR A 85 12.58 5.18 -1.24
N LYS A 86 13.42 6.07 -0.72
CA LYS A 86 14.08 7.09 -1.53
C LYS A 86 15.03 6.51 -2.57
N ILE A 87 15.78 5.45 -2.24
CA ILE A 87 16.64 4.74 -3.20
C ILE A 87 15.80 4.10 -4.29
N ILE A 88 14.70 3.44 -3.94
CA ILE A 88 13.77 2.84 -4.91
C ILE A 88 13.23 3.93 -5.84
N ASP A 89 12.76 5.05 -5.32
CA ASP A 89 12.25 6.16 -6.12
C ASP A 89 13.31 6.67 -7.14
N ILE A 90 14.58 6.78 -6.71
CA ILE A 90 15.67 7.23 -7.58
C ILE A 90 15.96 6.21 -8.68
N ILE A 91 16.15 4.93 -8.29
CA ILE A 91 16.63 3.89 -9.22
C ILE A 91 15.51 3.43 -10.14
N ARG A 92 14.26 3.36 -9.65
CA ARG A 92 13.13 2.69 -10.31
C ARG A 92 12.11 3.63 -10.89
N TYR A 93 11.89 4.74 -10.25
CA TYR A 93 10.82 5.67 -10.61
C TYR A 93 11.38 7.00 -11.13
N ASN A 94 12.62 6.98 -11.66
CA ASN A 94 13.30 8.15 -12.21
C ASN A 94 13.23 9.35 -11.24
N ASN A 95 13.53 9.10 -9.97
CA ASN A 95 13.46 10.07 -8.86
C ASN A 95 12.04 10.64 -8.61
N ASN A 96 10.99 9.96 -9.08
CA ASN A 96 9.61 10.33 -8.81
C ASN A 96 9.06 9.52 -7.63
N ASP A 97 8.38 10.18 -6.70
CA ASP A 97 7.54 9.53 -5.70
C ASP A 97 6.17 9.24 -6.34
N ILE A 98 6.05 8.05 -6.95
CA ILE A 98 4.82 7.65 -7.68
C ILE A 98 3.59 7.58 -6.78
N ARG A 99 3.77 7.25 -5.48
CA ARG A 99 2.70 7.20 -4.48
C ARG A 99 2.10 8.59 -4.26
N LYS A 100 2.97 9.56 -4.03
CA LYS A 100 2.59 10.94 -3.83
C LYS A 100 2.00 11.56 -5.09
N LEU A 101 2.53 11.22 -6.25
CA LEU A 101 2.03 11.69 -7.53
C LEU A 101 0.60 11.20 -7.78
N LEU A 102 0.35 9.91 -7.54
CA LEU A 102 -0.98 9.30 -7.65
C LEU A 102 -2.00 10.02 -6.76
N ILE A 103 -1.68 10.21 -5.49
CA ILE A 103 -2.58 10.86 -4.53
C ILE A 103 -2.87 12.32 -4.91
N LYS A 104 -1.86 13.08 -5.34
CA LYS A 104 -2.08 14.47 -5.79
C LYS A 104 -2.99 14.53 -7.01
N ASN A 105 -2.78 13.65 -7.99
CA ASN A 105 -3.62 13.58 -9.19
C ASN A 105 -5.06 13.19 -8.82
N TYR A 106 -5.24 12.21 -7.92
CA TYR A 106 -6.56 11.83 -7.43
C TYR A 106 -7.26 12.98 -6.69
N ILE A 107 -6.58 13.70 -5.80
CA ILE A 107 -7.16 14.85 -5.08
C ILE A 107 -7.58 15.94 -6.08
N SER A 108 -6.77 16.21 -7.09
CA SER A 108 -7.08 17.19 -8.13
C SER A 108 -8.32 16.78 -8.95
N PHE A 109 -8.35 15.51 -9.40
CA PHE A 109 -9.51 14.94 -10.08
C PHE A 109 -10.77 15.04 -9.23
N TYR A 110 -10.73 14.56 -7.99
CA TYR A 110 -11.88 14.54 -7.09
C TYR A 110 -12.41 15.95 -6.82
N LYS A 111 -11.49 16.93 -6.62
CA LYS A 111 -11.85 18.31 -6.40
C LYS A 111 -12.53 18.94 -7.62
N ASN A 112 -12.10 18.61 -8.83
CA ASN A 112 -12.72 19.08 -10.07
C ASN A 112 -14.11 18.48 -10.26
N GLU A 113 -14.28 17.20 -9.93
CA GLU A 113 -15.56 16.47 -10.10
C GLU A 113 -16.59 16.85 -9.02
N PHE A 114 -16.17 16.97 -7.75
CA PHE A 114 -17.08 17.11 -6.61
C PHE A 114 -17.01 18.48 -5.90
N GLY A 115 -16.15 19.40 -6.35
CA GLY A 115 -16.01 20.75 -5.77
C GLY A 115 -15.38 20.80 -4.37
N LYS A 116 -14.91 19.67 -3.82
CA LYS A 116 -14.37 19.54 -2.46
C LYS A 116 -13.16 18.60 -2.41
N ASN A 117 -12.34 18.72 -1.37
CA ASN A 117 -11.27 17.73 -1.15
C ASN A 117 -11.83 16.41 -0.64
N PRO A 118 -11.31 15.25 -1.11
CA PRO A 118 -11.73 13.94 -0.63
C PRO A 118 -11.26 13.69 0.82
N LYS A 119 -12.06 12.95 1.58
CA LYS A 119 -11.64 12.33 2.84
C LYS A 119 -10.99 10.99 2.53
N ILE A 120 -9.67 10.90 2.58
CA ILE A 120 -8.90 9.71 2.21
C ILE A 120 -8.43 8.96 3.45
N LEU A 121 -8.56 7.64 3.41
CA LEU A 121 -7.93 6.70 4.34
C LEU A 121 -6.84 5.92 3.61
N ASP A 122 -5.62 6.04 4.09
CA ASP A 122 -4.45 5.29 3.64
C ASP A 122 -4.25 4.09 4.57
N LEU A 123 -4.60 2.90 4.09
CA LEU A 123 -4.51 1.64 4.81
C LEU A 123 -3.10 1.06 4.64
N CYS A 124 -2.56 0.42 5.68
CA CYS A 124 -1.20 -0.12 5.69
C CYS A 124 -0.16 0.96 5.32
N CYS A 125 -0.32 2.15 5.93
CA CYS A 125 0.41 3.34 5.54
C CYS A 125 1.92 3.31 5.89
N GLY A 126 2.38 2.30 6.63
CA GLY A 126 3.75 2.21 7.12
C GLY A 126 4.20 3.50 7.80
N ILE A 127 5.33 4.03 7.37
CA ILE A 127 5.88 5.31 7.87
C ILE A 127 5.21 6.56 7.26
N GLY A 128 4.10 6.41 6.54
CA GLY A 128 3.29 7.51 6.01
C GLY A 128 3.86 8.19 4.77
N VAL A 129 4.61 7.48 3.92
CA VAL A 129 5.16 8.04 2.67
C VAL A 129 4.05 8.40 1.70
N SER A 130 3.05 7.54 1.56
CA SER A 130 1.85 7.70 0.72
C SER A 130 0.80 8.65 1.30
N THR A 131 0.82 8.86 2.63
CA THR A 131 -0.22 9.63 3.33
C THR A 131 0.04 11.14 3.21
N GLU A 132 -0.77 11.85 2.47
CA GLU A 132 -0.66 13.32 2.30
C GLU A 132 -1.37 14.10 3.42
N SER A 133 -1.21 15.44 3.40
CA SER A 133 -1.85 16.33 4.39
C SER A 133 -3.37 16.21 4.38
N ASN A 134 -4.00 16.26 5.56
CA ASN A 134 -5.44 16.09 5.81
C ASN A 134 -5.99 14.67 5.57
N GLN A 135 -5.12 13.69 5.41
CA GLN A 135 -5.52 12.29 5.31
C GLN A 135 -5.37 11.58 6.66
N THR A 136 -5.94 10.41 6.74
CA THR A 136 -5.73 9.46 7.85
C THR A 136 -4.95 8.29 7.32
N GLY A 137 -3.81 7.96 7.97
CA GLY A 137 -3.04 6.74 7.73
C GLY A 137 -3.23 5.77 8.89
N ILE A 138 -3.39 4.48 8.59
CA ILE A 138 -3.39 3.41 9.58
C ILE A 138 -2.40 2.31 9.24
N ASP A 139 -1.84 1.72 10.27
CA ASP A 139 -0.97 0.55 10.17
C ASP A 139 -1.11 -0.32 11.43
N THR A 140 -0.86 -1.60 11.32
CA THR A 140 -0.87 -2.52 12.47
C THR A 140 0.39 -2.40 13.32
N SER A 141 1.51 -1.93 12.74
CA SER A 141 2.80 -1.77 13.43
C SER A 141 2.85 -0.48 14.24
N PRO A 142 2.97 -0.54 15.58
CA PRO A 142 3.17 0.63 16.42
C PRO A 142 4.44 1.42 16.05
N GLN A 143 5.50 0.71 15.63
CA GLN A 143 6.78 1.29 15.26
C GLN A 143 6.65 2.12 13.97
N MET A 144 5.94 1.60 12.97
CA MET A 144 5.64 2.33 11.74
C MET A 144 4.83 3.60 12.02
N ILE A 145 3.80 3.51 12.84
CA ILE A 145 2.96 4.66 13.22
C ILE A 145 3.75 5.70 14.03
N GLU A 146 4.61 5.29 14.94
CA GLU A 146 5.48 6.21 15.67
C GLU A 146 6.44 6.95 14.72
N LYS A 147 7.06 6.22 13.79
CA LYS A 147 7.93 6.80 12.76
C LYS A 147 7.17 7.75 11.84
N ALA A 148 5.97 7.38 11.39
CA ALA A 148 5.12 8.23 10.56
C ALA A 148 4.82 9.58 11.24
N LYS A 149 4.48 9.56 12.53
CA LYS A 149 4.27 10.77 13.32
C LYS A 149 5.54 11.62 13.41
N LYS A 150 6.71 11.01 13.67
CA LYS A 150 8.01 11.72 13.74
C LYS A 150 8.37 12.34 12.39
N VAL A 151 8.29 11.58 11.30
CA VAL A 151 8.60 12.06 9.94
C VAL A 151 7.71 13.25 9.57
N ARG A 152 6.43 13.18 9.93
CA ARG A 152 5.47 14.23 9.60
C ARG A 152 5.66 15.49 10.45
N ASN A 153 5.99 15.34 11.74
CA ASN A 153 6.24 16.47 12.64
C ASN A 153 7.55 17.22 12.30
N ASN A 154 8.58 16.52 11.81
CA ASN A 154 9.86 17.10 11.42
C ASN A 154 9.80 17.85 10.08
N LYS A 155 8.86 17.54 9.22
CA LYS A 155 8.60 18.37 8.05
C LYS A 155 7.82 19.58 8.53
N ASN A 156 8.46 20.76 8.58
CA ASN A 156 7.78 22.04 8.78
C ASN A 156 6.70 22.20 7.72
N TYR A 157 5.50 21.67 7.99
CA TYR A 157 4.34 21.83 7.13
C TYR A 157 3.89 23.28 7.23
N HIS A 158 4.40 24.08 6.30
CA HIS A 158 4.04 25.46 6.17
C HIS A 158 2.54 25.57 5.96
N LEU A 159 1.97 26.47 6.75
CA LEU A 159 0.60 26.94 6.66
C LEU A 159 0.27 27.31 5.20
N ARG A 160 -0.57 26.54 4.55
CA ARG A 160 -1.23 26.99 3.33
C ARG A 160 -2.47 27.76 3.78
N ASN A 161 -2.49 29.08 3.59
CA ASN A 161 -3.58 29.96 3.98
C ASN A 161 -3.89 29.99 5.50
N GLY A 162 -2.86 30.00 6.36
CA GLY A 162 -3.03 30.13 7.81
C GLY A 162 -3.65 28.95 8.55
N LYS A 163 -3.99 27.84 7.86
CA LYS A 163 -4.53 26.62 8.49
C LYS A 163 -3.47 25.54 8.57
N LYS A 164 -3.20 25.09 9.79
CA LYS A 164 -2.32 23.93 10.04
C LYS A 164 -3.02 22.66 9.53
N LEU A 165 -2.46 22.06 8.48
CA LEU A 165 -2.96 20.81 7.91
C LEU A 165 -2.39 19.62 8.71
N PHE A 166 -3.26 18.80 9.31
CA PHE A 166 -2.85 17.68 10.12
C PHE A 166 -3.12 16.35 9.40
N THR A 167 -2.07 15.55 9.24
CA THR A 167 -2.21 14.13 8.93
C THR A 167 -2.44 13.36 10.24
N LYS A 168 -3.40 12.45 10.25
CA LYS A 168 -3.68 11.61 11.42
C LYS A 168 -3.09 10.22 11.19
N PHE A 169 -2.26 9.75 12.11
CA PHE A 169 -1.76 8.38 12.10
C PHE A 169 -2.28 7.61 13.30
N LYS A 170 -2.83 6.42 13.07
CA LYS A 170 -3.42 5.56 14.09
C LYS A 170 -3.00 4.11 13.91
N ILE A 171 -2.88 3.37 15.00
CA ILE A 171 -2.80 1.92 14.95
C ILE A 171 -4.17 1.39 14.54
N GLY A 172 -4.22 0.54 13.54
CA GLY A 172 -5.46 -0.05 13.04
C GLY A 172 -5.21 -1.20 12.06
N ASN A 173 -6.17 -2.12 11.97
CA ASN A 173 -6.12 -3.23 11.04
C ASN A 173 -7.01 -2.92 9.82
N ALA A 174 -6.44 -3.02 8.63
CA ALA A 174 -7.13 -2.77 7.36
C ALA A 174 -8.34 -3.69 7.14
N GLU A 175 -8.38 -4.86 7.78
CA GLU A 175 -9.49 -5.82 7.66
C GLU A 175 -10.81 -5.34 8.30
N ASN A 176 -10.76 -4.40 9.26
CA ASN A 176 -11.96 -4.03 10.04
C ASN A 176 -12.03 -2.56 10.48
N PHE A 177 -11.08 -1.72 10.09
CA PHE A 177 -11.04 -0.32 10.49
C PHE A 177 -12.13 0.51 9.79
N GLY A 178 -12.62 1.55 10.46
CA GLY A 178 -13.53 2.56 9.91
C GLY A 178 -15.01 2.19 9.99
N ASN A 179 -15.88 3.21 9.82
CA ASN A 179 -17.33 3.05 9.78
C ASN A 179 -17.84 2.94 8.33
N ASN A 180 -19.08 2.45 8.16
CA ASN A 180 -19.70 2.34 6.85
C ASN A 180 -19.70 3.68 6.11
N LYS A 181 -19.24 3.65 4.84
CA LYS A 181 -19.20 4.81 3.94
C LYS A 181 -18.58 6.07 4.59
N GLU A 182 -17.56 5.87 5.43
CA GLU A 182 -16.91 6.97 6.17
C GLU A 182 -15.97 7.79 5.30
N TYR A 183 -15.29 7.16 4.34
CA TYR A 183 -14.25 7.79 3.52
C TYR A 183 -14.71 7.96 2.08
N ASP A 184 -14.27 9.04 1.43
CA ASP A 184 -14.52 9.24 -0.01
C ASP A 184 -13.61 8.33 -0.84
N CYS A 185 -12.39 8.06 -0.35
CA CYS A 185 -11.45 7.15 -0.98
C CYS A 185 -10.67 6.34 0.08
N THR A 186 -10.37 5.08 -0.24
CA THR A 186 -9.40 4.26 0.48
C THR A 186 -8.26 3.89 -0.44
N THR A 187 -7.03 3.90 0.10
CA THR A 187 -5.81 3.55 -0.64
C THR A 187 -5.00 2.50 0.09
N ILE A 188 -4.34 1.62 -0.66
CA ILE A 188 -3.27 0.72 -0.19
C ILE A 188 -2.14 0.80 -1.20
N MET A 189 -0.91 1.02 -0.73
CA MET A 189 0.24 1.15 -1.61
C MET A 189 1.43 0.33 -1.12
N PHE A 190 1.85 -0.65 -1.95
CA PHE A 190 3.00 -1.51 -1.71
C PHE A 190 2.94 -2.25 -0.36
N ALA A 191 1.81 -2.89 -0.08
CA ALA A 191 1.61 -3.68 1.13
C ALA A 191 0.85 -4.99 0.89
N LEU A 192 0.12 -5.12 -0.21
CA LEU A 192 -0.71 -6.30 -0.47
C LEU A 192 0.15 -7.54 -0.77
N HIS A 193 1.31 -7.37 -1.40
CA HIS A 193 2.24 -8.46 -1.67
C HIS A 193 2.87 -9.07 -0.39
N GLU A 194 2.75 -8.38 0.75
CA GLU A 194 3.21 -8.85 2.07
C GLU A 194 2.11 -9.64 2.83
N MET A 195 0.96 -9.92 2.21
CA MET A 195 -0.22 -10.48 2.87
C MET A 195 -0.73 -11.76 2.20
N PRO A 196 -1.29 -12.72 2.98
CA PRO A 196 -1.93 -13.90 2.42
C PRO A 196 -3.29 -13.57 1.77
N SER A 197 -3.73 -14.42 0.85
CA SER A 197 -4.99 -14.25 0.10
C SER A 197 -6.22 -14.07 1.00
N GLU A 198 -6.28 -14.73 2.16
CA GLU A 198 -7.40 -14.57 3.09
C GLU A 198 -7.47 -13.15 3.69
N ALA A 199 -6.32 -12.49 3.84
CA ALA A 199 -6.29 -11.09 4.28
C ALA A 199 -6.74 -10.16 3.16
N HIS A 200 -6.37 -10.42 1.91
CA HIS A 200 -6.83 -9.64 0.76
C HIS A 200 -8.35 -9.57 0.68
N ILE A 201 -9.04 -10.72 0.79
CA ILE A 201 -10.51 -10.80 0.77
C ILE A 201 -11.12 -9.89 1.85
N LYS A 202 -10.69 -10.03 3.11
CA LYS A 202 -11.20 -9.22 4.22
C LYS A 202 -10.96 -7.74 4.06
N ILE A 203 -9.77 -7.37 3.53
CA ILE A 203 -9.40 -5.98 3.29
C ILE A 203 -10.26 -5.38 2.17
N ILE A 204 -10.48 -6.11 1.06
CA ILE A 204 -11.34 -5.68 -0.04
C ILE A 204 -12.76 -5.46 0.46
N GLU A 205 -13.34 -6.44 1.18
CA GLU A 205 -14.68 -6.34 1.76
C GLU A 205 -14.79 -5.14 2.70
N ASN A 206 -13.76 -4.91 3.54
CA ASN A 206 -13.75 -3.74 4.40
C ASN A 206 -13.65 -2.44 3.58
N CYS A 207 -12.80 -2.37 2.56
CA CYS A 207 -12.72 -1.20 1.67
C CYS A 207 -14.07 -0.92 0.98
N LEU A 208 -14.75 -1.95 0.48
CA LEU A 208 -16.10 -1.82 -0.11
C LEU A 208 -17.12 -1.29 0.90
N ARG A 209 -17.01 -1.68 2.17
CA ARG A 209 -17.88 -1.24 3.26
C ARG A 209 -17.66 0.23 3.64
N ILE A 210 -16.40 0.65 3.78
CA ILE A 210 -16.06 1.96 4.37
C ILE A 210 -15.95 3.10 3.35
N THR A 211 -15.86 2.78 2.04
CA THR A 211 -15.62 3.75 0.97
C THR A 211 -16.91 4.17 0.27
N ARG A 212 -17.00 5.46 -0.06
CA ARG A 212 -18.13 6.04 -0.82
C ARG A 212 -17.93 6.07 -2.33
N ASN A 213 -16.72 6.46 -2.78
CA ASN A 213 -16.50 6.80 -4.19
C ASN A 213 -15.44 5.93 -4.85
N ASN A 214 -14.22 5.86 -4.32
CA ASN A 214 -13.13 5.17 -5.00
C ASN A 214 -12.28 4.35 -4.05
N ILE A 215 -11.89 3.13 -4.49
CA ILE A 215 -10.87 2.31 -3.87
C ILE A 215 -9.69 2.28 -4.84
N ILE A 216 -8.48 2.49 -4.34
CA ILE A 216 -7.27 2.54 -5.15
C ILE A 216 -6.18 1.70 -4.47
N PHE A 217 -5.73 0.65 -5.15
CA PHE A 217 -4.60 -0.17 -4.76
C PHE A 217 -3.46 0.02 -5.75
N MET A 218 -2.24 0.22 -5.27
CA MET A 218 -1.05 0.28 -6.09
C MET A 218 0.00 -0.66 -5.49
N ASP A 219 0.43 -1.64 -6.26
CA ASP A 219 1.38 -2.62 -5.78
C ASP A 219 2.23 -3.19 -6.93
N ILE A 220 3.11 -4.14 -6.59
CA ILE A 220 3.91 -4.89 -7.56
C ILE A 220 2.96 -5.54 -8.57
N SER A 221 3.29 -5.42 -9.86
CA SER A 221 2.53 -6.10 -10.92
C SER A 221 2.62 -7.62 -10.77
N PRO A 222 1.54 -8.38 -10.92
CA PRO A 222 1.59 -9.84 -10.96
C PRO A 222 2.48 -10.43 -12.06
N SER A 223 2.77 -9.67 -13.13
CA SER A 223 3.75 -10.03 -14.16
C SER A 223 5.21 -9.82 -13.74
N TYR A 224 5.44 -9.23 -12.56
CA TYR A 224 6.79 -8.98 -12.06
C TYR A 224 7.55 -10.29 -11.78
N ASN A 225 8.82 -10.34 -12.20
CA ASN A 225 9.71 -11.46 -11.92
C ASN A 225 10.62 -11.12 -10.73
N PRO A 226 10.30 -11.57 -9.51
CA PRO A 226 11.07 -11.24 -8.32
C PRO A 226 12.39 -12.01 -8.26
N SER A 227 13.40 -11.38 -7.63
CA SER A 227 14.66 -12.06 -7.32
C SER A 227 14.47 -13.09 -6.19
N GLU A 228 15.36 -14.09 -6.11
CA GLU A 228 15.38 -15.06 -5.00
C GLU A 228 15.47 -14.38 -3.62
N ILE A 229 16.20 -13.26 -3.55
CA ILE A 229 16.34 -12.48 -2.33
C ILE A 229 14.98 -11.88 -1.92
N MET A 230 14.22 -11.35 -2.87
CA MET A 230 12.89 -10.82 -2.60
C MET A 230 11.93 -11.94 -2.15
N ILE A 231 11.92 -13.07 -2.85
CA ILE A 231 11.10 -14.23 -2.49
C ILE A 231 11.42 -14.70 -1.05
N SER A 232 12.70 -14.71 -0.66
CA SER A 232 13.10 -15.15 0.69
C SER A 232 12.64 -14.22 1.81
N GLY A 233 12.43 -12.94 1.52
CA GLY A 233 12.01 -11.92 2.49
C GLY A 233 10.51 -11.60 2.47
N GLU A 234 9.78 -12.13 1.48
CA GLU A 234 8.35 -11.86 1.31
C GLU A 234 7.56 -13.18 1.26
N PRO A 235 7.16 -13.72 2.41
CA PRO A 235 6.61 -15.08 2.51
C PRO A 235 5.29 -15.28 1.76
N TYR A 236 4.57 -14.22 1.43
CA TYR A 236 3.28 -14.25 0.75
C TYR A 236 3.36 -13.80 -0.71
N LEU A 237 4.53 -13.34 -1.19
CA LEU A 237 4.70 -12.77 -2.52
C LEU A 237 4.32 -13.74 -3.63
N HIS A 238 4.70 -15.02 -3.50
CA HIS A 238 4.40 -16.02 -4.53
C HIS A 238 2.88 -16.23 -4.70
N ASP A 239 2.15 -16.35 -3.59
CA ASP A 239 0.69 -16.46 -3.59
C ASP A 239 0.03 -15.20 -4.18
N TYR A 240 0.51 -14.03 -3.79
CA TYR A 240 0.08 -12.76 -4.34
C TYR A 240 0.24 -12.69 -5.87
N LEU A 241 1.42 -12.99 -6.41
CA LEU A 241 1.69 -12.93 -7.85
C LEU A 241 0.81 -13.88 -8.66
N LEU A 242 0.45 -15.05 -8.10
CA LEU A 242 -0.38 -16.05 -8.77
C LEU A 242 -1.89 -15.74 -8.74
N ASN A 243 -2.37 -15.13 -7.65
CA ASN A 243 -3.80 -15.12 -7.37
C ASN A 243 -4.42 -13.73 -7.29
N PHE A 244 -3.62 -12.66 -7.09
CA PHE A 244 -4.17 -11.34 -6.78
C PHE A 244 -4.94 -10.71 -7.94
N ASP A 245 -4.47 -10.82 -9.19
CA ASP A 245 -5.19 -10.29 -10.35
C ASP A 245 -6.56 -10.95 -10.51
N LYS A 246 -6.62 -12.29 -10.38
CA LYS A 246 -7.88 -13.03 -10.46
C LYS A 246 -8.85 -12.58 -9.37
N LEU A 247 -8.35 -12.36 -8.16
CA LEU A 247 -9.16 -11.84 -7.06
C LEU A 247 -9.70 -10.44 -7.37
N MET A 248 -8.87 -9.56 -7.97
CA MET A 248 -9.32 -8.23 -8.37
C MET A 248 -10.38 -8.26 -9.47
N GLU A 249 -10.26 -9.18 -10.44
CA GLU A 249 -11.28 -9.41 -11.46
C GLU A 249 -12.60 -9.91 -10.85
N GLU A 250 -12.55 -10.84 -9.88
CA GLU A 250 -13.73 -11.34 -9.18
C GLU A 250 -14.49 -10.24 -8.41
N TYR A 251 -13.78 -9.23 -7.90
CA TYR A 251 -14.36 -8.05 -7.26
C TYR A 251 -14.59 -6.88 -8.22
N GLU A 252 -14.47 -7.10 -9.53
CA GLU A 252 -14.75 -6.12 -10.60
C GLU A 252 -13.87 -4.85 -10.52
N PHE A 253 -12.64 -4.98 -10.03
CA PHE A 253 -11.66 -3.90 -10.09
C PHE A 253 -11.13 -3.73 -11.52
N ASN A 254 -11.07 -2.48 -11.97
CA ASN A 254 -10.29 -2.14 -13.16
C ASN A 254 -8.82 -2.05 -12.82
N ASN A 255 -7.93 -2.28 -13.79
CA ASN A 255 -6.50 -2.15 -13.58
C ASN A 255 -5.79 -1.36 -14.69
N ILE A 256 -4.64 -0.81 -14.35
CA ILE A 256 -3.74 -0.09 -15.25
C ILE A 256 -2.30 -0.41 -14.86
N GLU A 257 -1.50 -0.85 -15.82
CA GLU A 257 -0.05 -0.96 -15.62
C GLU A 257 0.55 0.45 -15.57
N ILE A 258 1.13 0.82 -14.42
CA ILE A 258 1.78 2.12 -14.22
C ILE A 258 3.22 2.08 -14.70
N ILE A 259 3.92 0.99 -14.41
CA ILE A 259 5.26 0.68 -14.89
C ILE A 259 5.19 -0.76 -15.38
N GLU A 260 5.47 -0.95 -16.66
CA GLU A 260 5.40 -2.25 -17.33
C GLU A 260 6.16 -3.31 -16.54
N ASP A 261 5.51 -4.45 -16.31
CA ASP A 261 6.02 -5.60 -15.56
C ASP A 261 6.55 -5.27 -14.15
N HIS A 262 6.16 -4.14 -13.57
CA HIS A 262 6.68 -3.72 -12.27
C HIS A 262 5.63 -3.19 -11.30
N VAL A 263 4.82 -2.21 -11.70
CA VAL A 263 3.83 -1.56 -10.82
C VAL A 263 2.48 -1.51 -11.51
N ARG A 264 1.48 -2.08 -10.85
CA ARG A 264 0.09 -2.06 -11.29
C ARG A 264 -0.79 -1.32 -10.29
N LEU A 265 -1.79 -0.63 -10.84
CA LEU A 265 -2.86 0.03 -10.12
C LEU A 265 -4.16 -0.73 -10.36
N TRP A 266 -4.88 -1.05 -9.29
CA TRP A 266 -6.27 -1.51 -9.35
C TRP A 266 -7.16 -0.44 -8.73
N TYR A 267 -8.30 -0.21 -9.35
CA TYR A 267 -9.24 0.79 -8.86
C TYR A 267 -10.68 0.35 -9.03
N TYR A 268 -11.49 0.72 -8.05
CA TYR A 268 -12.93 0.49 -8.05
C TYR A 268 -13.64 1.83 -7.88
N THR A 269 -14.75 2.03 -8.62
CA THR A 269 -15.59 3.24 -8.55
C THR A 269 -17.02 2.83 -8.27
N PHE A 270 -17.59 3.36 -7.19
CA PHE A 270 -18.99 3.09 -6.80
C PHE A 270 -19.97 3.80 -7.71
#